data_b03288b73f58f3683c32141a1246b924
#
_entry.id   b03288b73f58f3683c32141a1246b924
#
_cell.length_a   1.000
_cell.length_b   1.000
_cell.length_c   1.000
_cell.angle_alpha   90.00
_cell.angle_beta   90.00
_cell.angle_gamma   90.00
#
_symmetry.space_group_name_H-M   'P 1'
#
loop_
_entity.id
_entity.type
_entity.pdbx_description
1 polymer ?
#
loop_
_entity_poly.entity_id
_entity_poly.type
_entity_poly.pdbx_seq_one_letter_code
_entity_poly.pdbx_strand_id
1 'polypeptide(L)'
;LNIYFVIGCIMCNNGGYKMEIVKDILKVEERIGYEEVEPLVETEIYVDQTKPDIENILWADGKVEILSTKVIQDKILVNGLVKFKVVYKSNVEELNIYPLEDNKDFKEEIFIDGIDESMAVDITPSVEYIEYDLLDERKVSLKALINLSAKVEKSNSVEIIQEITEKPHLQLLKEKIQYNDIISREESYALI
;
A
#
# COMPACT_ATOMS: atom_id res chain seq x y z
N LEU A 1 -22.20 16.53 -6.79
CA LEU A 1 -22.28 17.64 -5.84
C LEU A 1 -22.14 18.96 -6.57
N ASN A 2 -22.95 19.95 -6.24
CA ASN A 2 -22.82 21.30 -6.80
C ASN A 2 -22.00 22.14 -5.81
N ILE A 3 -20.82 22.57 -6.23
CA ILE A 3 -19.97 23.47 -5.42
C ILE A 3 -20.19 24.90 -5.91
N TYR A 4 -20.41 25.80 -4.98
CA TYR A 4 -20.63 27.21 -5.28
C TYR A 4 -19.41 28.02 -4.84
N PHE A 5 -18.78 28.74 -5.77
CA PHE A 5 -17.78 29.74 -5.45
C PHE A 5 -18.47 31.11 -5.38
N VAL A 6 -18.30 31.80 -4.28
CA VAL A 6 -18.71 33.19 -4.16
C VAL A 6 -17.55 34.10 -4.58
N ILE A 7 -17.60 34.57 -5.81
CA ILE A 7 -16.64 35.58 -6.28
C ILE A 7 -17.30 36.96 -6.13
N GLY A 8 -16.93 37.64 -5.06
CA GLY A 8 -17.20 39.05 -4.89
C GLY A 8 -18.51 39.42 -4.20
N CYS A 9 -18.42 39.88 -2.98
CA CYS A 9 -19.45 40.65 -2.32
C CYS A 9 -19.35 42.12 -2.73
N ILE A 10 -20.23 42.62 -3.62
CA ILE A 10 -20.41 44.05 -3.80
C ILE A 10 -21.13 44.55 -2.56
N MET A 11 -20.47 45.41 -1.78
CA MET A 11 -21.03 46.05 -0.60
C MET A 11 -22.30 46.81 -0.97
N CYS A 12 -23.45 46.31 -0.57
CA CYS A 12 -24.68 47.08 -0.51
C CYS A 12 -24.89 47.60 0.91
N ASN A 13 -24.80 48.87 1.04
CA ASN A 13 -25.06 49.63 2.23
C ASN A 13 -26.57 49.62 2.54
N ASN A 14 -26.91 49.45 3.84
CA ASN A 14 -28.21 49.71 4.46
C ASN A 14 -29.41 48.81 4.09
N GLY A 15 -29.62 47.82 4.95
CA GLY A 15 -30.86 47.07 5.10
C GLY A 15 -30.54 45.63 5.54
N GLY A 16 -30.70 45.31 6.82
CA GLY A 16 -30.28 44.07 7.43
C GLY A 16 -30.90 42.80 6.85
N TYR A 17 -30.34 42.38 5.74
CA TYR A 17 -30.68 41.09 5.12
C TYR A 17 -29.70 40.04 5.63
N LYS A 18 -30.22 39.10 6.39
CA LYS A 18 -29.44 37.93 6.81
C LYS A 18 -29.29 36.98 5.60
N MET A 19 -28.07 36.81 5.10
CA MET A 19 -27.75 35.79 4.13
C MET A 19 -27.52 34.47 4.85
N GLU A 20 -28.23 33.45 4.45
CA GLU A 20 -28.04 32.09 4.99
C GLU A 20 -27.15 31.30 4.03
N ILE A 21 -26.04 30.80 4.55
CA ILE A 21 -25.08 29.99 3.81
C ILE A 21 -25.06 28.62 4.46
N VAL A 22 -25.39 27.60 3.67
CA VAL A 22 -25.25 26.20 4.06
C VAL A 22 -23.89 25.72 3.59
N LYS A 23 -23.07 25.28 4.53
CA LYS A 23 -21.73 24.75 4.28
C LYS A 23 -21.71 23.25 4.44
N ASP A 24 -20.85 22.59 3.70
CA ASP A 24 -20.54 21.17 3.82
C ASP A 24 -19.03 20.97 3.83
N ILE A 25 -18.57 19.80 4.28
CA ILE A 25 -17.16 19.45 4.34
C ILE A 25 -16.88 18.36 3.32
N LEU A 26 -16.04 18.68 2.35
CA LEU A 26 -15.54 17.72 1.39
C LEU A 26 -14.19 17.18 1.88
N LYS A 27 -14.08 15.86 2.01
CA LYS A 27 -12.80 15.20 2.24
C LYS A 27 -12.16 14.92 0.88
N VAL A 28 -10.91 15.31 0.71
CA VAL A 28 -10.14 15.12 -0.49
C VAL A 28 -8.86 14.38 -0.12
N GLU A 29 -8.62 13.24 -0.77
CA GLU A 29 -7.35 12.53 -0.64
C GLU A 29 -6.40 13.03 -1.72
N GLU A 30 -5.26 13.52 -1.30
CA GLU A 30 -4.19 14.04 -2.14
C GLU A 30 -3.03 13.06 -2.10
N ARG A 31 -2.59 12.58 -3.27
CA ARG A 31 -1.37 11.77 -3.36
C ARG A 31 -0.15 12.66 -3.18
N ILE A 32 0.60 12.43 -2.10
CA ILE A 32 1.80 13.19 -1.77
C ILE A 32 3.03 12.57 -2.43
N GLY A 33 3.11 11.23 -2.45
CA GLY A 33 4.26 10.54 -3.01
C GLY A 33 3.97 9.13 -3.46
N TYR A 34 4.87 8.63 -4.31
CA TYR A 34 4.92 7.24 -4.77
C TYR A 34 6.38 6.88 -4.98
N GLU A 35 6.80 5.72 -4.48
CA GLU A 35 8.16 5.20 -4.64
C GLU A 35 8.12 3.67 -4.71
N GLU A 36 9.07 3.11 -5.47
CA GLU A 36 9.27 1.67 -5.57
C GLU A 36 10.71 1.32 -5.18
N VAL A 37 10.84 0.27 -4.38
CA VAL A 37 12.15 -0.26 -3.99
C VAL A 37 12.18 -1.77 -4.17
N GLU A 38 13.33 -2.29 -4.56
CA GLU A 38 13.52 -3.72 -4.87
C GLU A 38 14.59 -4.34 -3.94
N PRO A 39 14.25 -4.60 -2.66
CA PRO A 39 15.18 -5.27 -1.77
C PRO A 39 15.38 -6.75 -2.12
N LEU A 40 16.62 -7.22 -1.92
CA LEU A 40 17.00 -8.62 -2.04
C LEU A 40 16.93 -9.28 -0.66
N VAL A 41 16.17 -10.37 -0.55
CA VAL A 41 16.05 -11.17 0.69
C VAL A 41 16.64 -12.54 0.46
N GLU A 42 17.64 -12.89 1.27
CA GLU A 42 18.37 -14.15 1.15
C GLU A 42 18.19 -15.02 2.39
N THR A 43 18.07 -16.32 2.21
CA THR A 43 18.02 -17.32 3.29
C THR A 43 18.64 -18.63 2.87
N GLU A 44 18.98 -19.47 3.84
CA GLU A 44 19.40 -20.86 3.64
C GLU A 44 18.44 -21.78 4.39
N ILE A 45 17.84 -22.72 3.69
CA ILE A 45 16.93 -23.72 4.27
C ILE A 45 17.64 -25.06 4.40
N TYR A 46 17.43 -25.69 5.54
CA TYR A 46 17.99 -27.01 5.84
C TYR A 46 16.89 -28.06 5.86
N VAL A 47 17.18 -29.24 5.28
CA VAL A 47 16.29 -30.38 5.35
C VAL A 47 16.28 -30.95 6.77
N ASP A 48 15.09 -31.07 7.35
CA ASP A 48 14.93 -31.68 8.68
C ASP A 48 15.44 -33.13 8.70
N GLN A 49 16.02 -33.56 9.84
CA GLN A 49 16.62 -34.90 9.99
C GLN A 49 15.64 -36.04 9.73
N THR A 50 14.34 -35.80 9.85
CA THR A 50 13.28 -36.78 9.59
C THR A 50 12.93 -36.93 8.12
N LYS A 51 13.40 -36.00 7.26
CA LYS A 51 13.17 -36.02 5.81
C LYS A 51 14.39 -36.56 5.07
N PRO A 52 14.19 -37.23 3.92
CA PRO A 52 15.29 -37.73 3.10
C PRO A 52 16.05 -36.60 2.39
N ASP A 53 17.22 -36.94 1.90
CA ASP A 53 18.11 -36.04 1.18
C ASP A 53 17.52 -35.62 -0.18
N ILE A 54 17.89 -34.43 -0.64
CA ILE A 54 17.45 -33.83 -1.88
C ILE A 54 18.21 -34.47 -3.04
N GLU A 55 17.46 -35.04 -4.00
CA GLU A 55 18.02 -35.43 -5.31
C GLU A 55 17.94 -34.23 -6.28
N ASN A 56 16.79 -33.56 -6.33
CA ASN A 56 16.57 -32.45 -7.24
C ASN A 56 15.47 -31.52 -6.71
N ILE A 57 15.64 -30.22 -6.89
CA ILE A 57 14.63 -29.22 -6.62
C ILE A 57 13.69 -29.13 -7.82
N LEU A 58 12.41 -29.33 -7.59
CA LEU A 58 11.38 -29.30 -8.62
C LEU A 58 10.77 -27.91 -8.80
N TRP A 59 10.66 -27.17 -7.68
CA TRP A 59 10.01 -25.87 -7.68
C TRP A 59 10.40 -25.09 -6.44
N ALA A 60 10.51 -23.77 -6.58
CA ALA A 60 10.69 -22.83 -5.49
C ALA A 60 9.79 -21.60 -5.72
N ASP A 61 9.20 -21.10 -4.65
CA ASP A 61 8.33 -19.94 -4.64
C ASP A 61 8.48 -19.14 -3.35
N GLY A 62 7.96 -17.92 -3.36
CA GLY A 62 7.97 -17.05 -2.19
C GLY A 62 6.76 -16.12 -2.17
N LYS A 63 6.30 -15.81 -0.97
CA LYS A 63 5.24 -14.84 -0.74
C LYS A 63 5.73 -13.79 0.25
N VAL A 64 5.56 -12.52 -0.11
CA VAL A 64 5.86 -11.39 0.79
C VAL A 64 4.65 -11.05 1.64
N GLU A 65 4.87 -10.84 2.93
CA GLU A 65 3.85 -10.31 3.83
C GLU A 65 4.42 -9.08 4.58
N ILE A 66 3.67 -8.00 4.58
CA ILE A 66 4.00 -6.81 5.36
C ILE A 66 3.45 -6.99 6.78
N LEU A 67 4.33 -6.93 7.77
CA LEU A 67 3.97 -7.08 9.18
C LEU A 67 3.62 -5.74 9.82
N SER A 68 4.37 -4.69 9.47
CA SER A 68 4.12 -3.36 9.97
C SER A 68 4.74 -2.30 9.08
N THR A 69 4.07 -1.14 9.01
CA THR A 69 4.56 0.07 8.36
C THR A 69 4.53 1.21 9.36
N LYS A 70 5.51 2.10 9.29
CA LYS A 70 5.54 3.33 10.09
C LYS A 70 6.04 4.48 9.25
N VAL A 71 5.20 5.51 9.09
CA VAL A 71 5.62 6.78 8.47
C VAL A 71 6.34 7.62 9.51
N ILE A 72 7.46 8.17 9.13
CA ILE A 72 8.21 9.19 9.89
C ILE A 72 8.59 10.29 8.92
N GLN A 73 9.27 11.33 9.41
CA GLN A 73 9.67 12.45 8.55
C GLN A 73 10.50 11.95 7.35
N ASP A 74 10.00 12.22 6.14
CA ASP A 74 10.62 11.95 4.83
C ASP A 74 10.93 10.47 4.54
N LYS A 75 10.41 9.51 5.33
CA LYS A 75 10.58 8.08 5.04
C LYS A 75 9.53 7.17 5.67
N ILE A 76 9.41 5.99 5.11
CA ILE A 76 8.57 4.90 5.59
C ILE A 76 9.47 3.75 6.05
N LEU A 77 9.25 3.27 7.27
CA LEU A 77 9.87 2.05 7.78
C LEU A 77 8.92 0.89 7.51
N VAL A 78 9.39 -0.11 6.77
CA VAL A 78 8.65 -1.31 6.42
C VAL A 78 9.30 -2.51 7.09
N ASN A 79 8.53 -3.29 7.85
CA ASN A 79 8.94 -4.60 8.34
C ASN A 79 8.03 -5.64 7.71
N GLY A 80 8.61 -6.68 7.20
CA GLY A 80 7.89 -7.78 6.57
C GLY A 80 8.65 -9.08 6.66
N LEU A 81 8.06 -10.11 6.07
CA LEU A 81 8.71 -11.40 5.91
C LEU A 81 8.45 -11.96 4.51
N VAL A 82 9.40 -12.75 4.03
CA VAL A 82 9.24 -13.59 2.85
C VAL A 82 9.05 -15.02 3.31
N LYS A 83 7.91 -15.63 2.93
CA LYS A 83 7.62 -17.05 3.13
C LYS A 83 8.14 -17.81 1.93
N PHE A 84 9.20 -18.55 2.10
CA PHE A 84 9.75 -19.40 1.05
C PHE A 84 9.14 -20.79 1.11
N LYS A 85 8.90 -21.35 -0.07
CA LYS A 85 8.47 -22.72 -0.23
C LYS A 85 9.27 -23.38 -1.34
N VAL A 86 9.86 -24.53 -1.03
CA VAL A 86 10.62 -25.35 -1.97
C VAL A 86 9.98 -26.73 -2.01
N VAL A 87 9.84 -27.28 -3.20
CA VAL A 87 9.40 -28.66 -3.42
C VAL A 87 10.55 -29.43 -4.06
N TYR A 88 10.96 -30.51 -3.45
CA TYR A 88 12.05 -31.31 -3.92
C TYR A 88 11.66 -32.80 -4.06
N LYS A 89 12.38 -33.48 -4.95
CA LYS A 89 12.38 -34.93 -5.09
C LYS A 89 13.53 -35.51 -4.27
N SER A 90 13.25 -36.59 -3.54
CA SER A 90 14.27 -37.31 -2.79
C SER A 90 14.92 -38.42 -3.63
N ASN A 91 16.07 -38.87 -3.17
CA ASN A 91 16.83 -39.96 -3.76
C ASN A 91 16.35 -41.37 -3.36
N VAL A 92 15.23 -41.48 -2.62
CA VAL A 92 14.66 -42.77 -2.18
C VAL A 92 13.80 -43.36 -3.28
N GLU A 93 13.80 -44.68 -3.45
CA GLU A 93 13.25 -45.43 -4.60
C GLU A 93 11.73 -45.26 -4.85
N GLU A 94 10.96 -44.73 -3.95
CA GLU A 94 9.53 -44.43 -4.18
C GLU A 94 9.34 -42.92 -4.42
N LEU A 95 8.37 -42.60 -5.24
CA LEU A 95 8.07 -41.23 -5.73
C LEU A 95 7.73 -40.28 -4.56
N ASN A 96 8.79 -39.81 -3.91
CA ASN A 96 8.71 -39.02 -2.71
C ASN A 96 9.05 -37.57 -3.01
N ILE A 97 8.01 -36.72 -2.98
CA ILE A 97 8.09 -35.29 -3.12
C ILE A 97 7.87 -34.69 -1.74
N TYR A 98 8.78 -33.80 -1.32
CA TYR A 98 8.75 -33.19 0.00
C TYR A 98 8.76 -31.68 -0.10
N PRO A 99 7.96 -30.98 0.71
CA PRO A 99 8.05 -29.54 0.85
C PRO A 99 9.10 -29.16 1.92
N LEU A 100 9.80 -28.03 1.66
CA LEU A 100 10.54 -27.26 2.64
C LEU A 100 9.93 -25.89 2.70
N GLU A 101 9.79 -25.34 3.89
CA GLU A 101 9.25 -24.00 4.12
C GLU A 101 10.13 -23.26 5.12
N ASP A 102 10.37 -21.99 4.87
CA ASP A 102 11.08 -21.10 5.79
C ASP A 102 10.56 -19.69 5.67
N ASN A 103 10.73 -18.91 6.73
CA ASN A 103 10.32 -17.52 6.76
C ASN A 103 11.55 -16.65 7.04
N LYS A 104 11.77 -15.65 6.21
CA LYS A 104 12.86 -14.69 6.38
C LYS A 104 12.32 -13.30 6.58
N ASP A 105 12.58 -12.71 7.73
CA ASP A 105 12.25 -11.31 8.03
C ASP A 105 13.13 -10.36 7.23
N PHE A 106 12.55 -9.25 6.81
CA PHE A 106 13.26 -8.13 6.21
C PHE A 106 12.81 -6.79 6.81
N LYS A 107 13.68 -5.79 6.68
CA LYS A 107 13.40 -4.40 7.05
C LYS A 107 13.90 -3.51 5.93
N GLU A 108 13.04 -2.58 5.51
CA GLU A 108 13.36 -1.65 4.43
C GLU A 108 12.97 -0.22 4.82
N GLU A 109 13.72 0.75 4.32
CA GLU A 109 13.44 2.17 4.45
C GLU A 109 13.15 2.75 3.07
N ILE A 110 11.94 3.28 2.87
CA ILE A 110 11.53 3.90 1.62
C ILE A 110 11.52 5.42 1.84
N PHE A 111 12.29 6.15 1.05
CA PHE A 111 12.42 7.60 1.18
C PHE A 111 11.46 8.31 0.24
N ILE A 112 10.60 9.16 0.80
CA ILE A 112 9.67 10.02 0.07
C ILE A 112 9.68 11.38 0.72
N ASP A 113 10.13 12.40 -0.01
CA ASP A 113 10.24 13.75 0.51
C ASP A 113 8.87 14.36 0.85
N GLY A 114 8.79 15.07 1.96
CA GLY A 114 7.61 15.83 2.37
C GLY A 114 6.51 15.03 3.06
N ILE A 115 6.75 13.77 3.40
CA ILE A 115 5.81 12.96 4.17
C ILE A 115 6.04 13.07 5.68
N ASP A 116 4.97 12.89 6.46
CA ASP A 116 4.98 12.90 7.92
C ASP A 116 4.03 11.85 8.53
N GLU A 117 4.07 11.69 9.83
CA GLU A 117 3.31 10.67 10.59
C GLU A 117 1.77 10.83 10.48
N SER A 118 1.26 11.97 9.99
CA SER A 118 -0.18 12.22 9.83
C SER A 118 -0.75 11.64 8.54
N MET A 119 0.11 11.18 7.63
CA MET A 119 -0.26 10.71 6.31
C MET A 119 -0.52 9.19 6.30
N ALA A 120 -1.44 8.77 5.45
CA ALA A 120 -1.72 7.36 5.23
C ALA A 120 -0.75 6.77 4.21
N VAL A 121 -0.27 5.56 4.49
CA VAL A 121 0.59 4.81 3.58
C VAL A 121 -0.07 3.49 3.19
N ASP A 122 0.06 3.15 1.92
CA ASP A 122 -0.32 1.87 1.35
C ASP A 122 0.92 1.22 0.71
N ILE A 123 1.26 0.00 1.14
CA ILE A 123 2.39 -0.76 0.61
C ILE A 123 1.84 -1.99 -0.11
N THR A 124 2.13 -2.07 -1.40
CA THR A 124 1.80 -3.23 -2.21
C THR A 124 3.07 -4.04 -2.47
N PRO A 125 3.24 -5.21 -1.81
CA PRO A 125 4.39 -6.07 -2.04
C PRO A 125 4.16 -7.03 -3.19
N SER A 126 5.21 -7.35 -3.95
CA SER A 126 5.24 -8.44 -4.92
C SER A 126 6.59 -9.14 -4.90
N VAL A 127 6.62 -10.40 -5.35
CA VAL A 127 7.86 -11.12 -5.64
C VAL A 127 8.12 -11.02 -7.14
N GLU A 128 9.26 -10.43 -7.50
CA GLU A 128 9.64 -10.28 -8.91
C GLU A 128 10.37 -11.54 -9.41
N TYR A 129 11.25 -12.08 -8.59
CA TYR A 129 12.08 -13.21 -8.98
C TYR A 129 12.54 -14.01 -7.76
N ILE A 130 12.63 -15.33 -7.92
CA ILE A 130 13.22 -16.25 -6.96
C ILE A 130 14.33 -17.05 -7.63
N GLU A 131 15.51 -17.01 -7.05
CA GLU A 131 16.65 -17.85 -7.39
C GLU A 131 16.92 -18.85 -6.29
N TYR A 132 17.31 -20.05 -6.66
CA TYR A 132 17.69 -21.09 -5.71
C TYR A 132 18.91 -21.86 -6.20
N ASP A 133 19.76 -22.25 -5.25
CA ASP A 133 20.91 -23.10 -5.47
C ASP A 133 20.92 -24.26 -4.45
N LEU A 134 21.11 -25.48 -4.96
CA LEU A 134 21.33 -26.64 -4.11
C LEU A 134 22.81 -26.64 -3.68
N LEU A 135 23.07 -26.26 -2.43
CA LEU A 135 24.45 -26.18 -1.91
C LEU A 135 25.00 -27.56 -1.55
N ASP A 136 24.16 -28.41 -0.99
CA ASP A 136 24.44 -29.83 -0.74
C ASP A 136 23.09 -30.60 -0.66
N GLU A 137 23.15 -31.91 -0.43
CA GLU A 137 21.94 -32.78 -0.40
C GLU A 137 20.92 -32.40 0.70
N ARG A 138 21.28 -31.52 1.62
CA ARG A 138 20.42 -31.10 2.76
C ARG A 138 20.32 -29.59 2.92
N LYS A 139 20.89 -28.81 2.02
CA LYS A 139 20.96 -27.35 2.13
C LYS A 139 20.65 -26.64 0.83
N VAL A 140 19.67 -25.78 0.85
CA VAL A 140 19.24 -24.94 -0.28
C VAL A 140 19.44 -23.47 0.08
N SER A 141 20.13 -22.74 -0.80
CA SER A 141 20.18 -21.27 -0.77
C SER A 141 19.01 -20.70 -1.58
N LEU A 142 18.36 -19.68 -1.06
CA LEU A 142 17.26 -18.99 -1.73
C LEU A 142 17.48 -17.49 -1.71
N LYS A 143 17.16 -16.84 -2.82
CA LYS A 143 17.19 -15.40 -2.98
C LYS A 143 15.89 -14.94 -3.60
N ALA A 144 15.22 -14.00 -2.98
CA ALA A 144 14.02 -13.37 -3.51
C ALA A 144 14.29 -11.89 -3.77
N LEU A 145 14.15 -11.47 -5.01
CA LEU A 145 14.00 -10.06 -5.37
C LEU A 145 12.54 -9.71 -5.17
N ILE A 146 12.26 -8.82 -4.24
CA ILE A 146 10.89 -8.37 -3.97
C ILE A 146 10.73 -6.91 -4.39
N ASN A 147 9.53 -6.53 -4.83
CA ASN A 147 9.18 -5.15 -5.08
C ASN A 147 8.23 -4.66 -3.98
N LEU A 148 8.49 -3.48 -3.46
CA LEU A 148 7.65 -2.77 -2.50
C LEU A 148 7.22 -1.44 -3.11
N SER A 149 5.99 -1.35 -3.61
CA SER A 149 5.41 -0.12 -4.11
C SER A 149 4.73 0.63 -2.96
N ALA A 150 5.25 1.81 -2.63
CA ALA A 150 4.74 2.67 -1.56
C ALA A 150 3.93 3.83 -2.14
N LYS A 151 2.69 4.01 -1.68
CA LYS A 151 1.83 5.12 -2.01
C LYS A 151 1.47 5.88 -0.73
N VAL A 152 1.69 7.19 -0.73
CA VAL A 152 1.36 8.03 0.42
C VAL A 152 0.28 9.04 0.05
N GLU A 153 -0.74 9.11 0.88
CA GLU A 153 -1.91 9.98 0.70
C GLU A 153 -2.15 10.81 1.96
N LYS A 154 -2.56 12.05 1.73
CA LYS A 154 -2.99 12.98 2.77
C LYS A 154 -4.47 13.27 2.62
N SER A 155 -5.21 13.09 3.71
CA SER A 155 -6.62 13.48 3.74
C SER A 155 -6.75 14.94 4.14
N ASN A 156 -7.27 15.75 3.24
CA ASN A 156 -7.55 17.16 3.46
C ASN A 156 -9.08 17.37 3.55
N SER A 157 -9.50 18.28 4.43
CA SER A 157 -10.91 18.68 4.53
C SER A 157 -11.06 20.10 3.96
N VAL A 158 -11.91 20.23 2.96
CA VAL A 158 -12.22 21.51 2.33
C VAL A 158 -13.67 21.87 2.65
N GLU A 159 -13.85 23.04 3.24
CA GLU A 159 -15.19 23.58 3.47
C GLU A 159 -15.75 24.12 2.16
N ILE A 160 -16.90 23.61 1.74
CA ILE A 160 -17.59 24.00 0.53
C ILE A 160 -18.94 24.65 0.86
N ILE A 161 -19.40 25.58 0.03
CA ILE A 161 -20.72 26.17 0.15
C ILE A 161 -21.69 25.32 -0.67
N GLN A 162 -22.62 24.66 0.02
CA GLN A 162 -23.61 23.80 -0.62
C GLN A 162 -24.80 24.59 -1.12
N GLU A 163 -25.26 25.58 -0.39
CA GLU A 163 -26.42 26.39 -0.74
C GLU A 163 -26.27 27.82 -0.19
N ILE A 164 -26.77 28.75 -0.95
CA ILE A 164 -26.89 30.16 -0.54
C ILE A 164 -28.35 30.56 -0.79
N THR A 165 -29.01 31.13 0.21
CA THR A 165 -30.36 31.69 0.02
C THR A 165 -30.30 32.84 -0.98
N GLU A 166 -30.86 32.64 -2.16
CA GLU A 166 -30.85 33.61 -3.26
C GLU A 166 -31.62 34.88 -2.89
N LYS A 167 -31.05 36.02 -3.19
CA LYS A 167 -31.69 37.33 -3.07
C LYS A 167 -31.64 38.06 -4.42
N PRO A 168 -32.60 38.94 -4.72
CA PRO A 168 -32.77 39.52 -6.08
C PRO A 168 -31.59 40.33 -6.64
N HIS A 169 -30.52 40.53 -5.87
CA HIS A 169 -29.34 41.30 -6.28
C HIS A 169 -28.02 40.51 -6.19
N LEU A 170 -28.12 39.17 -6.01
CA LEU A 170 -26.94 38.31 -5.93
C LEU A 170 -26.77 37.52 -7.25
N GLN A 171 -25.64 37.70 -7.92
CA GLN A 171 -25.22 36.81 -9.01
C GLN A 171 -24.35 35.70 -8.44
N LEU A 172 -24.82 34.45 -8.56
CA LEU A 172 -24.07 33.29 -8.18
C LEU A 172 -23.44 32.63 -9.40
N LEU A 173 -22.12 32.50 -9.39
CA LEU A 173 -21.44 31.62 -10.34
C LEU A 173 -21.45 30.21 -9.75
N LYS A 174 -22.15 29.29 -10.46
CA LYS A 174 -22.26 27.89 -10.05
C LYS A 174 -21.36 27.06 -10.94
N GLU A 175 -20.43 26.32 -10.35
CA GLU A 175 -19.59 25.36 -11.05
C GLU A 175 -19.89 23.96 -10.56
N LYS A 176 -20.02 23.03 -11.50
CA LYS A 176 -20.26 21.60 -11.18
C LYS A 176 -18.94 20.87 -11.23
N ILE A 177 -18.48 20.42 -10.07
CA ILE A 177 -17.30 19.58 -9.95
C ILE A 177 -17.77 18.13 -9.75
N GLN A 178 -17.21 17.20 -10.54
CA GLN A 178 -17.33 15.77 -10.31
C GLN A 178 -16.05 15.29 -9.61
N TYR A 179 -16.23 14.58 -8.51
CA TYR A 179 -15.14 13.92 -7.80
C TYR A 179 -15.55 12.50 -7.45
N ASN A 180 -14.57 11.62 -7.30
CA ASN A 180 -14.75 10.27 -6.81
C ASN A 180 -14.43 10.27 -5.31
N ASP A 181 -15.33 9.69 -4.52
CA ASP A 181 -15.14 9.51 -3.08
C ASP A 181 -14.95 8.03 -2.79
N ILE A 182 -13.99 7.71 -1.93
CA ILE A 182 -13.78 6.34 -1.45
C ILE A 182 -14.72 6.14 -0.27
N ILE A 183 -15.83 5.45 -0.52
CA ILE A 183 -16.87 5.20 0.49
C ILE A 183 -16.42 4.15 1.50
N SER A 184 -15.63 3.16 1.06
CA SER A 184 -15.04 2.13 1.93
C SER A 184 -13.78 1.57 1.29
N ARG A 185 -12.82 1.19 2.15
CA ARG A 185 -11.66 0.40 1.77
C ARG A 185 -11.78 -0.95 2.47
N GLU A 186 -11.84 -2.03 1.73
CA GLU A 186 -11.89 -3.39 2.26
C GLU A 186 -10.61 -4.12 1.83
N GLU A 187 -9.86 -4.61 2.80
CA GLU A 187 -8.71 -5.45 2.54
C GLU A 187 -9.16 -6.91 2.62
N SER A 188 -9.10 -7.61 1.49
CA SER A 188 -9.38 -9.03 1.44
C SER A 188 -8.09 -9.81 1.21
N TYR A 189 -7.74 -10.67 2.17
CA TYR A 189 -6.65 -11.63 2.02
C TYR A 189 -7.24 -12.93 1.47
N ALA A 190 -6.92 -13.27 0.22
CA ALA A 190 -7.21 -14.60 -0.31
C ALA A 190 -6.13 -15.56 0.19
N LEU A 191 -6.51 -16.50 1.05
CA LEU A 191 -5.72 -17.70 1.31
C LEU A 191 -5.88 -18.63 0.10
N ILE A 192 -4.83 -18.74 -0.70
CA ILE A 192 -4.71 -19.74 -1.77
C ILE A 192 -3.84 -20.88 -1.24
#